data_ff6b03a8afd349102a78aff9b614a67d
#
_entry.id   ff6b03a8afd349102a78aff9b614a67d
#
_cell.length_a   1.000
_cell.length_b   1.000
_cell.length_c   1.000
_cell.angle_alpha   90.00
_cell.angle_beta   90.00
_cell.angle_gamma   90.00
#
_symmetry.space_group_name_H-M   'P 1'
#
loop_
_entity.id
_entity.type
_entity.pdbx_description
1 polymer ?
#
loop_
_entity_poly.entity_id
_entity_poly.type
_entity_poly.pdbx_seq_one_letter_code
_entity_poly.pdbx_strand_id
1 'polypeptide(L)'
;MTAEICLIVINGLLLITSIVIAVIYYGQLCQMKSATKATEIAAQAAKLSAQAASDGIKATQTSMRAEQRAWVGVGDIRGLPQVGQAWEVVVVFHNSGKTFAQNISGYAVHEAVKRGGQPTFSYTHDKKLSGGLISPGADYHVRLILTRSKSGIGQPAPLTQPLADAIASDELRVYVHGITNYDDVFGVHHWVSFCYFWDTETRGFGACSERNDTDHNE
;
A
#
# COMPACT_ATOMS: atom_id res chain seq x y z
N MET A 1 7.72 70.64 71.89
CA MET A 1 8.94 70.37 71.02
C MET A 1 9.33 68.91 70.91
N THR A 2 9.21 68.06 71.94
CA THR A 2 9.55 66.64 71.89
C THR A 2 8.56 65.77 71.14
N ALA A 3 7.26 66.04 71.22
CA ALA A 3 6.21 65.23 70.51
C ALA A 3 6.23 65.40 68.97
N GLU A 4 6.50 66.61 68.52
CA GLU A 4 6.57 66.87 67.05
C GLU A 4 7.76 66.24 66.39
N ILE A 5 8.90 66.21 67.04
CA ILE A 5 10.13 65.54 66.56
C ILE A 5 9.90 64.02 66.49
N CYS A 6 9.25 63.46 67.51
CA CYS A 6 8.89 62.03 67.51
C CYS A 6 7.95 61.65 66.36
N LEU A 7 6.98 62.49 66.03
CA LEU A 7 6.03 62.28 64.91
C LEU A 7 6.73 62.32 63.52
N ILE A 8 7.69 63.24 63.35
CA ILE A 8 8.49 63.35 62.12
C ILE A 8 9.39 62.13 61.95
N VAL A 9 10.01 61.61 63.00
CA VAL A 9 10.83 60.41 62.93
C VAL A 9 10.02 59.19 62.62
N ILE A 10 8.84 59.02 63.22
CA ILE A 10 7.92 57.87 62.90
C ILE A 10 7.46 57.93 61.47
N ASN A 11 7.03 59.07 60.94
CA ASN A 11 6.60 59.24 59.58
C ASN A 11 7.75 58.98 58.58
N GLY A 12 8.97 59.41 58.91
CA GLY A 12 10.16 59.10 58.10
C GLY A 12 10.49 57.60 58.03
N LEU A 13 10.38 56.91 59.18
CA LEU A 13 10.55 55.45 59.24
C LEU A 13 9.48 54.70 58.43
N LEU A 14 8.21 55.13 58.52
CA LEU A 14 7.10 54.53 57.69
C LEU A 14 7.31 54.74 56.21
N LEU A 15 7.82 55.88 55.80
CA LEU A 15 8.12 56.15 54.39
C LEU A 15 9.27 55.27 53.87
N ILE A 16 10.32 55.10 54.65
CA ILE A 16 11.45 54.21 54.29
C ILE A 16 10.99 52.76 54.18
N THR A 17 10.23 52.29 55.17
CA THR A 17 9.66 50.89 55.07
C THR A 17 8.78 50.72 53.91
N SER A 18 7.94 51.66 53.52
CA SER A 18 7.08 51.62 52.33
C SER A 18 7.91 51.55 51.06
N ILE A 19 9.00 52.31 50.95
CA ILE A 19 9.90 52.27 49.79
C ILE A 19 10.59 50.89 49.67
N VAL A 20 11.09 50.35 50.78
CA VAL A 20 11.73 49.02 50.79
C VAL A 20 10.77 47.93 50.36
N ILE A 21 9.54 47.94 50.85
CA ILE A 21 8.50 47.02 50.47
C ILE A 21 8.21 47.13 48.95
N ALA A 22 8.05 48.35 48.41
CA ALA A 22 7.81 48.60 47.00
C ALA A 22 8.95 48.05 46.12
N VAL A 23 10.20 48.21 46.50
CA VAL A 23 11.36 47.67 45.78
C VAL A 23 11.37 46.15 45.79
N ILE A 24 11.06 45.52 46.92
CA ILE A 24 10.95 44.05 47.02
C ILE A 24 9.85 43.54 46.13
N TYR A 25 8.64 44.13 46.16
CA TYR A 25 7.53 43.74 45.29
C TYR A 25 7.85 43.91 43.79
N TYR A 26 8.53 45.00 43.43
CA TYR A 26 8.96 45.22 42.05
C TYR A 26 9.95 44.13 41.59
N GLY A 27 10.92 43.77 42.43
CA GLY A 27 11.86 42.68 42.17
C GLY A 27 11.15 41.32 41.97
N GLN A 28 10.19 41.01 42.85
CA GLN A 28 9.37 39.79 42.73
C GLN A 28 8.55 39.76 41.43
N LEU A 29 7.97 40.91 41.04
CA LEU A 29 7.16 41.04 39.83
C LEU A 29 8.02 40.79 38.55
N CYS A 30 9.25 41.29 38.54
CA CYS A 30 10.21 41.05 37.47
C CYS A 30 10.61 39.56 37.38
N GLN A 31 10.86 38.91 38.52
CA GLN A 31 11.16 37.48 38.59
C GLN A 31 9.96 36.63 38.11
N MET A 32 8.73 36.98 38.53
CA MET A 32 7.52 36.29 38.07
C MET A 32 7.34 36.41 36.56
N LYS A 33 7.55 37.58 35.96
CA LYS A 33 7.48 37.77 34.52
C LYS A 33 8.50 36.91 33.76
N SER A 34 9.73 36.83 34.24
CA SER A 34 10.78 36.00 33.64
C SER A 34 10.46 34.49 33.76
N ALA A 35 9.96 34.05 34.92
CA ALA A 35 9.54 32.69 35.17
C ALA A 35 8.35 32.29 34.27
N THR A 36 7.37 33.19 34.11
CA THR A 36 6.23 32.95 33.21
C THR A 36 6.67 32.74 31.74
N LYS A 37 7.57 33.61 31.25
CA LYS A 37 8.14 33.45 29.91
C LYS A 37 8.92 32.14 29.74
N ALA A 38 9.72 31.77 30.73
CA ALA A 38 10.45 30.51 30.70
C ALA A 38 9.50 29.31 30.68
N THR A 39 8.42 29.35 31.45
CA THR A 39 7.38 28.31 31.46
C THR A 39 6.66 28.23 30.12
N GLU A 40 6.34 29.34 29.48
CA GLU A 40 5.71 29.40 28.17
C GLU A 40 6.61 28.77 27.09
N ILE A 41 7.89 29.14 27.08
CA ILE A 41 8.89 28.57 26.17
C ILE A 41 9.01 27.04 26.38
N ALA A 42 9.08 26.60 27.63
CA ALA A 42 9.15 25.19 27.98
C ALA A 42 7.89 24.42 27.54
N ALA A 43 6.71 25.00 27.69
CA ALA A 43 5.45 24.43 27.27
C ALA A 43 5.37 24.32 25.74
N GLN A 44 5.84 25.34 25.02
CA GLN A 44 5.91 25.28 23.56
C GLN A 44 6.90 24.21 23.07
N ALA A 45 8.08 24.12 23.66
CA ALA A 45 9.07 23.12 23.36
C ALA A 45 8.54 21.69 23.64
N ALA A 46 7.85 21.49 24.76
CA ALA A 46 7.21 20.22 25.08
C ALA A 46 6.12 19.82 24.06
N LYS A 47 5.31 20.80 23.63
CA LYS A 47 4.28 20.56 22.59
C LYS A 47 4.90 20.14 21.26
N LEU A 48 5.93 20.84 20.80
CA LEU A 48 6.64 20.50 19.56
C LEU A 48 7.31 19.11 19.66
N SER A 49 7.91 18.80 20.79
CA SER A 49 8.52 17.48 21.03
C SER A 49 7.48 16.36 21.02
N ALA A 50 6.32 16.57 21.65
CA ALA A 50 5.22 15.62 21.63
C ALA A 50 4.66 15.41 20.23
N GLN A 51 4.56 16.46 19.44
CA GLN A 51 4.11 16.38 18.05
C GLN A 51 5.11 15.62 17.18
N ALA A 52 6.40 15.91 17.28
CA ALA A 52 7.45 15.20 16.56
C ALA A 52 7.48 13.69 16.94
N ALA A 53 7.29 13.36 18.22
CA ALA A 53 7.18 11.97 18.66
C ALA A 53 5.96 11.27 18.07
N SER A 54 4.80 11.94 18.03
CA SER A 54 3.59 11.40 17.39
C SER A 54 3.77 11.13 15.90
N ASP A 55 4.39 12.07 15.20
CA ASP A 55 4.65 11.91 13.75
C ASP A 55 5.68 10.80 13.48
N GLY A 56 6.70 10.67 14.34
CA GLY A 56 7.65 9.57 14.30
C GLY A 56 6.99 8.19 14.50
N ILE A 57 6.06 8.09 15.45
CA ILE A 57 5.29 6.85 15.67
C ILE A 57 4.46 6.50 14.42
N LYS A 58 3.77 7.48 13.82
CA LYS A 58 2.97 7.26 12.60
C LYS A 58 3.86 6.80 11.44
N ALA A 59 4.98 7.46 11.22
CA ALA A 59 5.94 7.07 10.18
C ALA A 59 6.46 5.64 10.38
N THR A 60 6.81 5.28 11.62
CA THR A 60 7.25 3.92 11.98
C THR A 60 6.15 2.90 11.73
N GLN A 61 4.91 3.18 12.10
CA GLN A 61 3.78 2.29 11.86
C GLN A 61 3.52 2.09 10.36
N THR A 62 3.61 3.14 9.56
CA THR A 62 3.46 3.05 8.09
C THR A 62 4.57 2.20 7.48
N SER A 63 5.82 2.42 7.87
CA SER A 63 6.95 1.61 7.41
C SER A 63 6.79 0.13 7.81
N MET A 64 6.43 -0.16 9.05
CA MET A 64 6.19 -1.52 9.52
C MET A 64 5.06 -2.21 8.74
N ARG A 65 3.97 -1.51 8.42
CA ARG A 65 2.88 -2.06 7.61
C ARG A 65 3.36 -2.38 6.20
N ALA A 66 4.09 -1.48 5.55
CA ALA A 66 4.65 -1.71 4.22
C ALA A 66 5.61 -2.91 4.18
N GLU A 67 6.45 -3.09 5.21
CA GLU A 67 7.35 -4.23 5.30
C GLU A 67 6.66 -5.57 5.60
N GLN A 68 5.55 -5.52 6.33
CA GLN A 68 4.85 -6.73 6.79
C GLN A 68 3.65 -7.10 5.93
N ARG A 69 3.29 -6.29 4.92
CA ARG A 69 2.13 -6.57 4.09
C ARG A 69 2.28 -7.88 3.29
N ALA A 70 1.16 -8.40 2.83
CA ALA A 70 1.13 -9.42 1.80
C ALA A 70 1.61 -8.83 0.46
N TRP A 71 2.36 -9.62 -0.30
CA TRP A 71 2.82 -9.29 -1.65
C TRP A 71 2.44 -10.43 -2.59
N VAL A 72 1.29 -10.32 -3.25
CA VAL A 72 0.82 -11.33 -4.18
C VAL A 72 1.24 -10.94 -5.60
N GLY A 73 1.86 -11.86 -6.31
CA GLY A 73 2.24 -11.70 -7.71
C GLY A 73 2.12 -13.01 -8.47
N VAL A 74 2.24 -12.95 -9.80
CA VAL A 74 2.33 -14.16 -10.61
C VAL A 74 3.74 -14.73 -10.48
N GLY A 75 3.84 -15.90 -9.86
CA GLY A 75 5.09 -16.62 -9.69
C GLY A 75 5.44 -17.51 -10.88
N ASP A 76 4.42 -18.12 -11.51
CA ASP A 76 4.62 -19.02 -12.63
C ASP A 76 3.33 -19.17 -13.47
N ILE A 77 3.48 -19.54 -14.75
CA ILE A 77 2.38 -19.93 -15.62
C ILE A 77 2.76 -21.24 -16.30
N ARG A 78 1.95 -22.27 -16.09
CA ARG A 78 2.19 -23.63 -16.57
C ARG A 78 1.09 -24.08 -17.50
N GLY A 79 1.43 -24.83 -18.51
CA GLY A 79 0.48 -25.45 -19.45
C GLY A 79 1.06 -25.49 -20.86
N LEU A 80 1.11 -26.67 -21.44
CA LEU A 80 1.60 -26.88 -22.79
C LEU A 80 0.42 -27.14 -23.74
N PRO A 81 0.44 -26.54 -24.94
CA PRO A 81 -0.58 -26.85 -25.95
C PRO A 81 -0.46 -28.29 -26.42
N GLN A 82 -1.58 -29.00 -26.41
CA GLN A 82 -1.68 -30.38 -26.98
C GLN A 82 -2.84 -30.44 -27.95
N VAL A 83 -2.54 -30.84 -29.17
CA VAL A 83 -3.57 -31.01 -30.19
C VAL A 83 -4.56 -32.11 -29.79
N GLY A 84 -5.84 -31.85 -29.96
CA GLY A 84 -6.94 -32.74 -29.58
C GLY A 84 -7.42 -32.55 -28.13
N GLN A 85 -6.74 -31.76 -27.32
CA GLN A 85 -7.13 -31.45 -25.96
C GLN A 85 -7.44 -29.94 -25.78
N ALA A 86 -8.25 -29.60 -24.81
CA ALA A 86 -8.44 -28.20 -24.44
C ALA A 86 -7.11 -27.67 -23.85
N TRP A 87 -6.63 -26.55 -24.36
CA TRP A 87 -5.42 -25.95 -23.78
C TRP A 87 -5.74 -25.30 -22.46
N GLU A 88 -5.32 -25.98 -21.41
CA GLU A 88 -5.42 -25.51 -20.03
C GLU A 88 -4.08 -24.89 -19.59
N VAL A 89 -4.14 -23.73 -18.95
CA VAL A 89 -3.01 -23.11 -18.27
C VAL A 89 -3.32 -22.94 -16.79
N VAL A 90 -2.31 -23.08 -15.98
CA VAL A 90 -2.38 -22.83 -14.53
C VAL A 90 -1.55 -21.59 -14.24
N VAL A 91 -2.20 -20.51 -13.81
CA VAL A 91 -1.55 -19.31 -13.27
C VAL A 91 -1.31 -19.55 -11.79
N VAL A 92 -0.07 -19.47 -11.38
CA VAL A 92 0.36 -19.62 -9.98
C VAL A 92 0.61 -18.25 -9.40
N PHE A 93 -0.24 -17.82 -8.47
CA PHE A 93 -0.02 -16.64 -7.67
C PHE A 93 0.76 -17.00 -6.43
N HIS A 94 1.80 -16.27 -6.14
CA HIS A 94 2.68 -16.48 -4.99
C HIS A 94 2.59 -15.28 -4.04
N ASN A 95 2.43 -15.54 -2.74
CA ASN A 95 2.53 -14.50 -1.72
C ASN A 95 3.96 -14.44 -1.18
N SER A 96 4.77 -13.53 -1.69
CA SER A 96 6.15 -13.30 -1.23
C SER A 96 6.23 -12.40 0.01
N GLY A 97 5.08 -11.90 0.51
CA GLY A 97 5.00 -11.06 1.68
C GLY A 97 5.13 -11.81 3.00
N LYS A 98 5.06 -11.07 4.09
CA LYS A 98 5.23 -11.62 5.45
C LYS A 98 3.90 -11.96 6.14
N THR A 99 2.77 -11.53 5.58
CA THR A 99 1.45 -11.74 6.14
C THR A 99 0.49 -12.36 5.12
N PHE A 100 -0.68 -12.75 5.57
CA PHE A 100 -1.71 -13.33 4.73
C PHE A 100 -2.30 -12.31 3.75
N ALA A 101 -2.55 -12.75 2.51
CA ALA A 101 -3.46 -12.08 1.59
C ALA A 101 -4.85 -12.69 1.73
N GLN A 102 -5.87 -11.85 1.87
CA GLN A 102 -7.25 -12.24 2.16
C GLN A 102 -8.18 -11.72 1.05
N ASN A 103 -9.42 -12.22 1.00
CA ASN A 103 -10.46 -11.74 0.09
C ASN A 103 -10.03 -11.70 -1.38
N ILE A 104 -9.28 -12.70 -1.80
CA ILE A 104 -8.73 -12.76 -3.15
C ILE A 104 -9.87 -12.79 -4.15
N SER A 105 -9.82 -11.85 -5.08
CA SER A 105 -10.80 -11.72 -6.15
C SER A 105 -10.14 -11.20 -7.42
N GLY A 106 -10.81 -11.27 -8.54
CA GLY A 106 -10.27 -10.73 -9.79
C GLY A 106 -10.77 -11.46 -11.01
N TYR A 107 -10.08 -11.27 -12.11
CA TYR A 107 -10.40 -11.87 -13.41
C TYR A 107 -9.12 -12.32 -14.10
N ALA A 108 -9.20 -13.42 -14.81
CA ALA A 108 -8.11 -13.92 -15.63
C ALA A 108 -8.65 -14.50 -16.93
N VAL A 109 -7.96 -14.23 -18.01
CA VAL A 109 -8.33 -14.60 -19.38
C VAL A 109 -7.20 -15.34 -20.05
N HIS A 110 -7.55 -16.38 -20.81
CA HIS A 110 -6.65 -17.09 -21.69
C HIS A 110 -7.22 -17.00 -23.11
N GLU A 111 -6.65 -16.15 -23.97
CA GLU A 111 -7.18 -15.86 -25.30
C GLU A 111 -6.12 -15.89 -26.40
N ALA A 112 -6.55 -16.18 -27.61
CA ALA A 112 -5.72 -16.12 -28.82
C ALA A 112 -6.09 -14.88 -29.65
N VAL A 113 -5.08 -14.08 -30.00
CA VAL A 113 -5.20 -12.83 -30.76
C VAL A 113 -4.38 -12.92 -32.04
N LYS A 114 -4.88 -12.38 -33.16
CA LYS A 114 -4.09 -12.29 -34.38
C LYS A 114 -2.83 -11.50 -34.17
N ARG A 115 -1.75 -11.86 -34.86
CA ARG A 115 -0.48 -11.12 -34.81
C ARG A 115 -0.69 -9.63 -35.09
N GLY A 116 -0.11 -8.79 -34.28
CA GLY A 116 -0.28 -7.34 -34.32
C GLY A 116 -1.57 -6.81 -33.69
N GLY A 117 -2.50 -7.70 -33.27
CA GLY A 117 -3.63 -7.35 -32.43
C GLY A 117 -3.23 -7.28 -30.95
N GLN A 118 -4.03 -6.57 -30.18
CA GLN A 118 -3.89 -6.48 -28.72
C GLN A 118 -4.97 -7.30 -28.01
N PRO A 119 -4.68 -7.91 -26.88
CA PRO A 119 -5.69 -8.49 -26.00
C PRO A 119 -6.76 -7.48 -25.63
N THR A 120 -7.96 -7.95 -25.39
CA THR A 120 -9.11 -7.05 -25.18
C THR A 120 -9.07 -6.33 -23.83
N PHE A 121 -8.35 -6.82 -22.83
CA PHE A 121 -8.24 -6.30 -21.46
C PHE A 121 -9.59 -5.86 -20.83
N SER A 122 -10.70 -6.44 -21.30
CA SER A 122 -12.03 -6.21 -20.77
C SER A 122 -12.43 -7.43 -19.95
N TYR A 123 -12.62 -7.22 -18.64
CA TYR A 123 -12.84 -8.31 -17.68
C TYR A 123 -14.30 -8.50 -17.26
N THR A 124 -15.25 -7.93 -18.00
CA THR A 124 -16.67 -7.90 -17.61
C THR A 124 -17.37 -9.26 -17.66
N HIS A 125 -16.83 -10.24 -18.39
CA HIS A 125 -17.44 -11.56 -18.60
C HIS A 125 -16.48 -12.73 -18.33
N ASP A 126 -15.33 -12.46 -17.77
CA ASP A 126 -14.26 -13.42 -17.62
C ASP A 126 -14.40 -14.23 -16.33
N LYS A 127 -13.63 -15.31 -16.24
CA LYS A 127 -13.65 -16.16 -15.08
C LYS A 127 -13.28 -15.35 -13.82
N LYS A 128 -14.27 -15.14 -12.97
CA LYS A 128 -14.07 -14.50 -11.69
C LYS A 128 -13.21 -15.37 -10.80
N LEU A 129 -12.09 -14.84 -10.37
CA LEU A 129 -11.29 -15.46 -9.32
C LEU A 129 -12.01 -15.23 -8.00
N SER A 130 -12.15 -16.25 -7.20
CA SER A 130 -12.60 -16.14 -5.82
C SER A 130 -11.82 -17.12 -4.99
N GLY A 131 -10.99 -16.60 -4.14
CA GLY A 131 -10.18 -17.38 -3.21
C GLY A 131 -10.32 -16.83 -1.81
N GLY A 132 -10.00 -17.64 -0.81
CA GLY A 132 -10.07 -17.22 0.58
C GLY A 132 -8.81 -16.49 1.04
N LEU A 133 -7.72 -17.25 1.18
CA LEU A 133 -6.52 -16.83 1.88
C LEU A 133 -5.28 -17.41 1.21
N ILE A 134 -4.23 -16.60 1.04
CA ILE A 134 -2.89 -17.07 0.66
C ILE A 134 -1.93 -16.77 1.82
N SER A 135 -1.40 -17.82 2.42
CA SER A 135 -0.39 -17.70 3.48
C SER A 135 0.93 -17.13 2.94
N PRO A 136 1.77 -16.55 3.79
CA PRO A 136 3.14 -16.20 3.42
C PRO A 136 3.91 -17.39 2.83
N GLY A 137 4.55 -17.19 1.69
CA GLY A 137 5.30 -18.23 0.98
C GLY A 137 4.44 -19.30 0.31
N ALA A 138 3.11 -19.18 0.33
CA ALA A 138 2.20 -20.14 -0.30
C ALA A 138 1.79 -19.72 -1.71
N ASP A 139 1.37 -20.71 -2.49
CA ASP A 139 0.86 -20.56 -3.84
C ASP A 139 -0.65 -20.71 -3.90
N TYR A 140 -1.28 -19.96 -4.80
CA TYR A 140 -2.69 -20.07 -5.18
C TYR A 140 -2.79 -20.34 -6.67
N HIS A 141 -3.42 -21.44 -7.04
CA HIS A 141 -3.46 -21.93 -8.41
C HIS A 141 -4.79 -21.62 -9.07
N VAL A 142 -4.75 -20.96 -10.22
CA VAL A 142 -5.92 -20.65 -11.04
C VAL A 142 -5.81 -21.36 -12.38
N ARG A 143 -6.80 -22.20 -12.69
CA ARG A 143 -6.88 -22.90 -13.97
C ARG A 143 -7.70 -22.09 -14.96
N LEU A 144 -7.13 -21.82 -16.12
CA LEU A 144 -7.75 -21.14 -17.23
C LEU A 144 -7.75 -22.06 -18.44
N ILE A 145 -8.83 -22.05 -19.19
CA ILE A 145 -8.95 -22.86 -20.43
C ILE A 145 -9.09 -21.87 -21.58
N LEU A 146 -8.35 -22.12 -22.68
CA LEU A 146 -8.46 -21.34 -23.90
C LEU A 146 -9.88 -21.41 -24.43
N THR A 147 -10.55 -20.29 -24.53
CA THR A 147 -11.90 -20.16 -25.06
C THR A 147 -11.86 -19.52 -26.44
N ARG A 148 -12.70 -19.98 -27.35
CA ARG A 148 -12.80 -19.43 -28.73
C ARG A 148 -13.76 -18.27 -28.86
N SER A 149 -14.45 -17.91 -27.79
CA SER A 149 -15.48 -16.85 -27.85
C SER A 149 -14.93 -15.51 -27.45
N LYS A 150 -15.20 -14.46 -28.22
CA LYS A 150 -14.94 -13.06 -27.86
C LYS A 150 -15.72 -12.59 -26.63
N SER A 151 -16.70 -13.37 -26.18
CA SER A 151 -17.54 -13.05 -25.01
C SER A 151 -17.06 -13.68 -23.70
N GLY A 152 -15.92 -14.36 -23.67
CA GLY A 152 -15.35 -14.98 -22.46
C GLY A 152 -16.12 -16.20 -21.90
N ILE A 153 -17.32 -16.51 -22.43
CA ILE A 153 -18.21 -17.62 -22.00
C ILE A 153 -18.17 -18.78 -23.03
N GLY A 154 -17.05 -18.95 -23.72
CA GLY A 154 -16.90 -20.02 -24.65
C GLY A 154 -16.79 -21.39 -23.98
N GLN A 155 -17.40 -22.43 -24.60
CA GLN A 155 -17.15 -23.81 -24.18
C GLN A 155 -15.67 -24.14 -24.39
N PRO A 156 -15.05 -24.88 -23.46
CA PRO A 156 -13.73 -25.44 -23.69
C PRO A 156 -13.69 -26.18 -24.99
N ALA A 157 -12.84 -25.77 -25.93
CA ALA A 157 -12.71 -26.43 -27.21
C ALA A 157 -11.33 -27.06 -27.33
N PRO A 158 -11.23 -28.27 -27.90
CA PRO A 158 -9.94 -28.89 -28.19
C PRO A 158 -9.10 -28.01 -29.12
N LEU A 159 -7.80 -27.93 -28.83
CA LEU A 159 -6.84 -27.31 -29.73
C LEU A 159 -6.79 -28.12 -31.03
N THR A 160 -7.29 -27.54 -32.13
CA THR A 160 -7.27 -28.19 -33.42
C THR A 160 -5.92 -28.02 -34.10
N GLN A 161 -5.54 -28.92 -35.00
CA GLN A 161 -4.29 -28.82 -35.75
C GLN A 161 -4.12 -27.45 -36.44
N PRO A 162 -5.13 -26.91 -37.20
CA PRO A 162 -4.99 -25.59 -37.81
C PRO A 162 -4.73 -24.45 -36.80
N LEU A 163 -5.31 -24.53 -35.59
CA LEU A 163 -5.06 -23.55 -34.55
C LEU A 163 -3.66 -23.68 -33.98
N ALA A 164 -3.18 -24.90 -33.77
CA ALA A 164 -1.83 -25.17 -33.33
C ALA A 164 -0.79 -24.68 -34.37
N ASP A 165 -1.05 -24.91 -35.65
CA ASP A 165 -0.17 -24.44 -36.74
C ASP A 165 -0.15 -22.92 -36.83
N ALA A 166 -1.29 -22.25 -36.69
CA ALA A 166 -1.36 -20.77 -36.63
C ALA A 166 -0.64 -20.15 -35.41
N ILE A 167 -0.63 -20.86 -34.29
CA ILE A 167 0.15 -20.47 -33.13
C ILE A 167 1.64 -20.72 -33.37
N ALA A 168 2.01 -21.85 -33.93
CA ALA A 168 3.39 -22.19 -34.23
C ALA A 168 4.01 -21.27 -35.31
N SER A 169 3.23 -20.79 -36.27
CA SER A 169 3.66 -19.80 -37.28
C SER A 169 3.61 -18.33 -36.81
N ASP A 170 3.25 -18.08 -35.54
CA ASP A 170 3.04 -16.75 -34.98
C ASP A 170 1.96 -15.91 -35.73
N GLU A 171 1.04 -16.55 -36.48
CA GLU A 171 -0.15 -15.89 -36.99
C GLU A 171 -1.15 -15.54 -35.89
N LEU A 172 -1.18 -16.38 -34.85
CA LEU A 172 -1.92 -16.18 -33.63
C LEU A 172 -0.97 -16.18 -32.44
N ARG A 173 -1.13 -15.21 -31.60
CA ARG A 173 -0.42 -15.15 -30.32
C ARG A 173 -1.40 -15.39 -29.16
N VAL A 174 -1.01 -16.25 -28.25
CA VAL A 174 -1.84 -16.62 -27.10
C VAL A 174 -1.39 -15.84 -25.89
N TYR A 175 -2.36 -15.22 -25.24
CA TYR A 175 -2.14 -14.39 -24.05
C TYR A 175 -2.84 -14.97 -22.82
N VAL A 176 -2.20 -14.80 -21.68
CA VAL A 176 -2.77 -15.00 -20.35
C VAL A 176 -2.64 -13.70 -19.61
N HIS A 177 -3.75 -13.07 -19.28
CA HIS A 177 -3.75 -11.76 -18.63
C HIS A 177 -4.90 -11.63 -17.63
N GLY A 178 -4.79 -10.67 -16.74
CA GLY A 178 -5.82 -10.47 -15.73
C GLY A 178 -5.48 -9.39 -14.72
N ILE A 179 -6.37 -9.31 -13.74
CA ILE A 179 -6.19 -8.49 -12.54
C ILE A 179 -6.61 -9.31 -11.33
N THR A 180 -5.82 -9.28 -10.29
CA THR A 180 -6.10 -9.91 -9.00
C THR A 180 -6.10 -8.85 -7.92
N ASN A 181 -7.15 -8.84 -7.11
CA ASN A 181 -7.30 -7.98 -5.95
C ASN A 181 -7.22 -8.81 -4.69
N TYR A 182 -6.71 -8.24 -3.62
CA TYR A 182 -6.65 -8.86 -2.31
C TYR A 182 -6.58 -7.80 -1.22
N ASP A 183 -6.90 -8.18 0.00
CA ASP A 183 -6.71 -7.34 1.17
C ASP A 183 -5.56 -7.90 2.01
N ASP A 184 -4.74 -7.02 2.59
CA ASP A 184 -3.75 -7.42 3.57
C ASP A 184 -4.37 -7.56 4.98
N VAL A 185 -3.59 -8.00 5.96
CA VAL A 185 -4.05 -8.15 7.35
C VAL A 185 -4.35 -6.83 8.04
N PHE A 186 -3.94 -5.70 7.47
CA PHE A 186 -4.23 -4.36 7.96
C PHE A 186 -5.53 -3.79 7.37
N GLY A 187 -6.20 -4.55 6.49
CA GLY A 187 -7.41 -4.14 5.80
C GLY A 187 -7.17 -3.20 4.63
N VAL A 188 -5.95 -3.12 4.13
CA VAL A 188 -5.61 -2.32 2.95
C VAL A 188 -5.86 -3.15 1.70
N HIS A 189 -6.57 -2.56 0.74
CA HIS A 189 -6.86 -3.17 -0.55
C HIS A 189 -5.70 -3.01 -1.51
N HIS A 190 -5.30 -4.12 -2.16
CA HIS A 190 -4.20 -4.20 -3.11
C HIS A 190 -4.68 -4.83 -4.41
N TRP A 191 -3.97 -4.52 -5.50
CA TRP A 191 -4.20 -5.15 -6.79
C TRP A 191 -2.89 -5.44 -7.52
N VAL A 192 -2.93 -6.43 -8.40
CA VAL A 192 -1.88 -6.74 -9.36
C VAL A 192 -2.50 -7.05 -10.71
N SER A 193 -2.06 -6.36 -11.76
CA SER A 193 -2.36 -6.70 -13.14
C SER A 193 -1.23 -7.50 -13.73
N PHE A 194 -1.56 -8.43 -14.61
CA PHE A 194 -0.57 -9.28 -15.26
C PHE A 194 -0.93 -9.55 -16.71
N CYS A 195 0.09 -9.67 -17.56
CA CYS A 195 -0.02 -10.08 -18.95
C CYS A 195 1.21 -10.90 -19.33
N TYR A 196 0.95 -12.08 -19.86
CA TYR A 196 1.96 -12.98 -20.38
C TYR A 196 1.51 -13.50 -21.75
N PHE A 197 2.45 -13.78 -22.62
CA PHE A 197 2.18 -14.39 -23.91
C PHE A 197 2.94 -15.71 -24.09
N TRP A 198 2.35 -16.62 -24.84
CA TRP A 198 3.02 -17.85 -25.20
C TRP A 198 4.13 -17.59 -26.21
N ASP A 199 5.35 -17.96 -25.87
CA ASP A 199 6.51 -17.91 -26.74
C ASP A 199 6.76 -19.31 -27.31
N THR A 200 6.67 -19.42 -28.62
CA THR A 200 6.84 -20.68 -29.34
C THR A 200 8.29 -21.15 -29.39
N GLU A 201 9.24 -20.24 -29.32
CA GLU A 201 10.68 -20.57 -29.36
C GLU A 201 11.13 -21.19 -28.03
N THR A 202 10.80 -20.52 -26.92
CA THR A 202 11.16 -21.02 -25.58
C THR A 202 10.17 -22.07 -25.06
N ARG A 203 9.02 -22.25 -25.71
CA ARG A 203 7.91 -23.11 -25.27
C ARG A 203 7.47 -22.80 -23.84
N GLY A 204 7.36 -21.51 -23.55
CA GLY A 204 7.02 -21.00 -22.24
C GLY A 204 6.22 -19.70 -22.33
N PHE A 205 5.90 -19.12 -21.18
CA PHE A 205 5.21 -17.84 -21.11
C PHE A 205 6.20 -16.71 -20.82
N GLY A 206 6.27 -15.73 -21.73
CA GLY A 206 7.02 -14.48 -21.56
C GLY A 206 6.11 -13.36 -21.06
N ALA A 207 6.64 -12.45 -20.26
CA ALA A 207 5.88 -11.28 -19.81
C ALA A 207 5.66 -10.29 -20.95
N CYS A 208 4.46 -9.71 -21.04
CA CYS A 208 4.20 -8.60 -21.95
C CYS A 208 4.99 -7.34 -21.51
N SER A 209 5.27 -6.45 -22.45
CA SER A 209 5.93 -5.16 -22.15
C SER A 209 5.07 -4.20 -21.34
N GLU A 210 3.75 -4.41 -21.35
CA GLU A 210 2.76 -3.58 -20.67
C GLU A 210 1.83 -4.46 -19.83
N ARG A 211 1.06 -3.83 -18.92
CA ARG A 211 0.05 -4.51 -18.10
C ARG A 211 0.60 -5.52 -17.06
N ASN A 212 1.85 -5.31 -16.64
CA ASN A 212 2.42 -5.98 -15.47
C ASN A 212 2.69 -4.90 -14.42
N ASP A 213 1.68 -4.63 -13.61
CA ASP A 213 1.69 -3.51 -12.66
C ASP A 213 1.01 -3.90 -11.34
N THR A 214 1.28 -3.16 -10.30
CA THR A 214 0.69 -3.36 -8.98
C THR A 214 0.38 -2.01 -8.34
N ASP A 215 -0.43 -2.01 -7.30
CA ASP A 215 -0.65 -0.81 -6.51
C ASP A 215 0.69 -0.30 -5.96
N HIS A 216 1.02 0.92 -6.37
CA HIS A 216 2.06 1.67 -5.70
C HIS A 216 1.42 2.28 -4.46
N ASN A 217 1.95 1.98 -3.27
CA ASN A 217 1.48 2.65 -2.06
C ASN A 217 1.75 4.15 -2.21
N GLU A 218 0.68 4.93 -2.37
CA GLU A 218 0.68 6.35 -2.12
C GLU A 218 0.69 6.65 -0.61
#